data_03923549b9d8c5868887b406057cbfbd
#
_entry.id   03923549b9d8c5868887b406057cbfbd
#
_cell.length_a   1.000
_cell.length_b   1.000
_cell.length_c   1.000
_cell.angle_alpha   90.00
_cell.angle_beta   90.00
_cell.angle_gamma   90.00
#
_symmetry.space_group_name_H-M   'P 1'
#
loop_
_entity.id
_entity.type
_entity.pdbx_description
1 polymer ?
#
loop_
_entity_poly.entity_id
_entity_poly.type
_entity_poly.pdbx_seq_one_letter_code
_entity_poly.pdbx_strand_id
1 'polypeptide(L)'
;MCIRDRLRVRAFTQDDAHIFCTQEQITDECLRVTNLILEIYKDLGFENVLLQFSDRPKKRVGDDKIWDKAESALLKAIKKSRLKYETNKGEGAFYGPKIDFVLRYTIARDWQCGTLLVDLNLP
;
A
#
# COMPACT_ATOMS: atom_id res chain seq x y z
N MET A 1 -3.84 -20.66 24.52
CA MET A 1 -3.45 -19.69 23.49
C MET A 1 -4.33 -18.47 23.64
N CYS A 2 -3.76 -17.33 24.04
CA CYS A 2 -4.52 -16.13 24.36
C CYS A 2 -5.03 -15.47 23.04
N ILE A 3 -6.34 -15.30 22.91
CA ILE A 3 -6.96 -14.69 21.71
C ILE A 3 -6.54 -13.21 21.59
N ARG A 4 -6.17 -12.57 22.69
CA ARG A 4 -5.76 -11.17 22.74
C ARG A 4 -4.42 -10.86 22.07
N ASP A 5 -3.58 -11.88 21.86
CA ASP A 5 -2.25 -11.73 21.25
C ASP A 5 -2.26 -11.98 19.72
N ARG A 6 -3.44 -12.18 19.13
CA ARG A 6 -3.56 -12.42 17.69
C ARG A 6 -3.85 -11.12 16.97
N LEU A 7 -3.03 -10.80 15.97
CA LEU A 7 -3.32 -9.74 15.01
C LEU A 7 -4.39 -10.13 13.98
N ARG A 8 -4.75 -11.43 13.90
CA ARG A 8 -5.90 -11.89 13.13
C ARG A 8 -7.04 -12.26 14.08
N VAL A 9 -8.05 -11.42 14.10
CA VAL A 9 -9.21 -11.51 14.98
C VAL A 9 -10.48 -11.68 14.15
N ARG A 10 -11.62 -11.97 14.82
CA ARG A 10 -12.92 -12.17 14.13
C ARG A 10 -13.51 -10.85 13.62
N ALA A 11 -13.20 -9.75 14.24
CA ALA A 11 -13.65 -8.42 13.87
C ALA A 11 -12.59 -7.39 14.21
N PHE A 12 -12.45 -6.37 13.37
CA PHE A 12 -11.53 -5.25 13.56
C PHE A 12 -12.11 -4.02 12.86
N THR A 13 -11.63 -2.86 13.25
CA THR A 13 -12.00 -1.60 12.62
C THR A 13 -10.89 -1.17 11.68
N GLN A 14 -11.27 -0.74 10.50
CA GLN A 14 -10.38 -0.13 9.52
C GLN A 14 -10.72 1.34 9.37
N ASP A 15 -9.70 2.14 9.10
CA ASP A 15 -9.81 3.54 8.73
C ASP A 15 -9.47 3.64 7.24
N ASP A 16 -10.51 3.61 6.41
CA ASP A 16 -10.40 3.63 4.96
C ASP A 16 -10.73 5.02 4.41
N ALA A 17 -9.93 5.47 3.44
CA ALA A 17 -10.17 6.71 2.74
C ALA A 17 -10.16 6.48 1.22
N HIS A 18 -11.10 7.11 0.52
CA HIS A 18 -11.18 7.11 -0.93
C HIS A 18 -10.85 8.50 -1.46
N ILE A 19 -9.83 8.58 -2.31
CA ILE A 19 -9.34 9.84 -2.87
C ILE A 19 -9.61 9.84 -4.37
N PHE A 20 -10.43 10.78 -4.80
CA PHE A 20 -10.74 10.99 -6.21
C PHE A 20 -9.82 12.10 -6.76
N CYS A 21 -9.02 11.77 -7.76
CA CYS A 21 -8.09 12.71 -8.37
C CYS A 21 -7.89 12.44 -9.86
N THR A 22 -7.32 13.39 -10.59
CA THR A 22 -6.94 13.20 -11.98
C THR A 22 -5.70 12.31 -12.09
N GLN A 23 -5.47 11.70 -13.27
CA GLN A 23 -4.29 10.86 -13.49
C GLN A 23 -2.97 11.60 -13.24
N GLU A 24 -2.93 12.90 -13.48
CA GLU A 24 -1.75 13.74 -13.27
C GLU A 24 -1.45 13.95 -11.77
N GLN A 25 -2.49 13.94 -10.94
CA GLN A 25 -2.39 14.14 -9.49
C GLN A 25 -2.03 12.87 -8.73
N ILE A 26 -2.19 11.67 -9.33
CA ILE A 26 -2.01 10.38 -8.63
C ILE A 26 -0.67 10.32 -7.91
N THR A 27 0.43 10.68 -8.58
CA THR A 27 1.78 10.59 -7.98
C THR A 27 1.91 11.45 -6.73
N ASP A 28 1.39 12.68 -6.76
CA ASP A 28 1.50 13.62 -5.64
C ASP A 28 0.54 13.24 -4.50
N GLU A 29 -0.67 12.78 -4.82
CA GLU A 29 -1.60 12.25 -3.82
C GLU A 29 -1.06 10.97 -3.16
N CYS A 30 -0.49 10.03 -3.93
CA CYS A 30 0.17 8.85 -3.37
C CYS A 30 1.31 9.23 -2.41
N LEU A 31 2.10 10.26 -2.74
CA LEU A 31 3.17 10.74 -1.88
C LEU A 31 2.62 11.34 -0.59
N ARG A 32 1.57 12.16 -0.68
CA ARG A 32 0.90 12.76 0.50
C ARG A 32 0.35 11.70 1.44
N VAL A 33 -0.37 10.71 0.89
CA VAL A 33 -0.94 9.60 1.68
C VAL A 33 0.16 8.74 2.29
N THR A 34 1.22 8.44 1.55
CA THR A 34 2.37 7.70 2.09
C THR A 34 2.97 8.41 3.29
N ASN A 35 3.20 9.72 3.19
CA ASN A 35 3.74 10.50 4.30
C ASN A 35 2.79 10.53 5.51
N LEU A 36 1.49 10.68 5.27
CA LEU A 36 0.47 10.66 6.34
C LEU A 36 0.46 9.31 7.08
N ILE A 37 0.49 8.19 6.34
CA ILE A 37 0.51 6.85 6.94
C ILE A 37 1.76 6.68 7.80
N LEU A 38 2.92 7.10 7.31
CA LEU A 38 4.18 6.99 8.05
C LEU A 38 4.20 7.87 9.29
N GLU A 39 3.61 9.07 9.23
CA GLU A 39 3.46 9.95 10.38
C GLU A 39 2.58 9.32 11.46
N ILE A 40 1.42 8.78 11.07
CA ILE A 40 0.52 8.05 11.98
C ILE A 40 1.25 6.86 12.64
N TYR A 41 1.97 6.05 11.87
CA TYR A 41 2.70 4.92 12.43
C TYR A 41 3.81 5.36 13.39
N LYS A 42 4.50 6.45 13.10
CA LYS A 42 5.49 7.04 13.98
C LYS A 42 4.87 7.51 15.30
N ASP A 43 3.72 8.16 15.25
CA ASP A 43 2.98 8.62 16.43
C ASP A 43 2.49 7.45 17.28
N LEU A 44 2.21 6.31 16.66
CA LEU A 44 1.88 5.06 17.34
C LEU A 44 3.13 4.27 17.84
N GLY A 45 4.34 4.79 17.62
CA GLY A 45 5.60 4.19 18.06
C GLY A 45 6.21 3.17 17.11
N PHE A 46 5.74 3.09 15.86
CA PHE A 46 6.31 2.20 14.84
C PHE A 46 7.31 2.96 13.96
N GLU A 47 8.59 2.79 14.24
CA GLU A 47 9.66 3.45 13.47
C GLU A 47 10.12 2.64 12.25
N ASN A 48 9.96 1.32 12.29
CA ASN A 48 10.41 0.41 11.26
C ASN A 48 9.24 -0.05 10.39
N VAL A 49 8.99 0.68 9.32
CA VAL A 49 7.96 0.35 8.32
C VAL A 49 8.64 -0.11 7.04
N LEU A 50 8.30 -1.33 6.60
CA LEU A 50 8.74 -1.88 5.32
C LEU A 50 7.66 -1.60 4.27
N LEU A 51 8.05 -1.02 3.14
CA LEU A 51 7.17 -0.84 2.00
C LEU A 51 7.30 -2.01 1.04
N GLN A 52 6.17 -2.56 0.61
CA GLN A 52 6.11 -3.60 -0.40
C GLN A 52 5.27 -3.14 -1.57
N PHE A 53 5.90 -3.01 -2.72
CA PHE A 53 5.22 -2.70 -3.97
C PHE A 53 4.77 -4.00 -4.63
N SER A 54 3.48 -4.12 -4.90
CA SER A 54 2.87 -5.28 -5.56
C SER A 54 2.35 -4.88 -6.94
N ASP A 55 2.94 -5.49 -7.96
CA ASP A 55 2.60 -5.23 -9.35
C ASP A 55 1.43 -6.10 -9.84
N ARG A 56 1.13 -5.99 -11.14
CA ARG A 56 -0.01 -6.64 -11.79
C ARG A 56 -0.03 -8.16 -11.63
N PRO A 57 -1.16 -8.77 -11.22
CA PRO A 57 -1.33 -10.21 -11.18
C PRO A 57 -1.63 -10.77 -12.58
N LYS A 58 -1.49 -12.09 -12.76
CA LYS A 58 -1.81 -12.78 -14.02
C LYS A 58 -3.27 -12.61 -14.44
N LYS A 59 -4.20 -12.72 -13.46
CA LYS A 59 -5.64 -12.46 -13.67
C LYS A 59 -5.94 -11.05 -13.19
N ARG A 60 -6.28 -10.15 -14.12
CA ARG A 60 -6.53 -8.74 -13.84
C ARG A 60 -7.60 -8.14 -14.75
N VAL A 61 -8.13 -7.02 -14.35
CA VAL A 61 -9.07 -6.20 -15.12
C VAL A 61 -8.31 -5.02 -15.75
N GLY A 62 -8.75 -4.58 -16.93
CA GLY A 62 -8.20 -3.43 -17.63
C GLY A 62 -7.02 -3.74 -18.54
N ASP A 63 -6.70 -2.76 -19.38
CA ASP A 63 -5.65 -2.85 -20.37
C ASP A 63 -4.26 -2.67 -19.78
N ASP A 64 -3.25 -3.28 -20.39
CA ASP A 64 -1.85 -3.15 -19.95
C ASP A 64 -1.37 -1.70 -19.89
N LYS A 65 -1.85 -0.84 -20.80
CA LYS A 65 -1.53 0.60 -20.80
C LYS A 65 -2.01 1.33 -19.53
N ILE A 66 -3.15 0.92 -18.99
CA ILE A 66 -3.70 1.47 -17.75
C ILE A 66 -2.83 1.02 -16.57
N TRP A 67 -2.46 -0.26 -16.54
CA TRP A 67 -1.56 -0.81 -15.53
C TRP A 67 -0.18 -0.15 -15.56
N ASP A 68 0.40 0.07 -16.73
CA ASP A 68 1.69 0.76 -16.88
C ASP A 68 1.66 2.17 -16.29
N LYS A 69 0.55 2.91 -16.47
CA LYS A 69 0.36 4.24 -15.90
C LYS A 69 0.26 4.18 -14.37
N ALA A 70 -0.59 3.29 -13.84
CA ALA A 70 -0.81 3.16 -12.40
C ALA A 70 0.47 2.72 -11.67
N GLU A 71 1.15 1.69 -12.17
CA GLU A 71 2.42 1.21 -11.61
C GLU A 71 3.51 2.28 -11.67
N SER A 72 3.62 2.98 -12.81
CA SER A 72 4.59 4.08 -12.97
C SER A 72 4.32 5.22 -11.98
N ALA A 73 3.06 5.56 -11.74
CA ALA A 73 2.70 6.61 -10.79
C ALA A 73 3.08 6.23 -9.35
N LEU A 74 2.76 5.00 -8.92
CA LEU A 74 3.14 4.49 -7.60
C LEU A 74 4.65 4.42 -7.42
N LEU A 75 5.37 3.87 -8.41
CA LEU A 75 6.83 3.78 -8.35
C LEU A 75 7.51 5.16 -8.29
N LYS A 76 6.96 6.15 -9.02
CA LYS A 76 7.43 7.54 -8.94
C LYS A 76 7.21 8.12 -7.53
N ALA A 77 6.05 7.85 -6.92
CA ALA A 77 5.77 8.30 -5.56
C ALA A 77 6.76 7.69 -4.55
N ILE A 78 6.99 6.37 -4.60
CA ILE A 78 7.96 5.70 -3.73
C ILE A 78 9.38 6.28 -3.92
N LYS A 79 9.81 6.47 -5.17
CA LYS A 79 11.13 7.05 -5.47
C LYS A 79 11.28 8.47 -4.95
N LYS A 80 10.22 9.30 -5.07
CA LYS A 80 10.20 10.65 -4.51
C LYS A 80 10.28 10.65 -2.98
N SER A 81 9.66 9.68 -2.31
CA SER A 81 9.72 9.55 -0.85
C SER A 81 11.09 9.11 -0.32
N ARG A 82 11.99 8.64 -1.19
CA ARG A 82 13.33 8.10 -0.85
C ARG A 82 13.31 6.93 0.14
N LEU A 83 12.19 6.24 0.24
CA LEU A 83 12.03 5.08 1.12
C LEU A 83 12.52 3.81 0.43
N LYS A 84 13.05 2.89 1.23
CA LYS A 84 13.38 1.55 0.75
C LYS A 84 12.11 0.74 0.58
N TYR A 85 12.01 -0.03 -0.50
CA TYR A 85 10.88 -0.90 -0.75
C TYR A 85 11.33 -2.22 -1.37
N GLU A 86 10.51 -3.24 -1.18
CA GLU A 86 10.63 -4.53 -1.82
C GLU A 86 9.54 -4.68 -2.88
N THR A 87 9.80 -5.50 -3.92
CA THR A 87 8.82 -5.74 -4.97
C THR A 87 8.26 -7.15 -4.84
N ASN A 88 6.94 -7.25 -4.68
CA ASN A 88 6.18 -8.50 -4.68
C ASN A 88 5.52 -8.68 -6.06
N LYS A 89 6.12 -9.50 -6.91
CA LYS A 89 5.64 -9.71 -8.28
C LYS A 89 4.33 -10.48 -8.30
N GLY A 90 3.31 -9.91 -8.97
CA GLY A 90 2.03 -10.57 -9.19
C GLY A 90 1.08 -10.56 -7.99
N GLU A 91 1.41 -9.84 -6.91
CA GLU A 91 0.62 -9.79 -5.68
C GLU A 91 -0.29 -8.55 -5.58
N GLY A 92 -0.39 -7.76 -6.64
CA GLY A 92 -1.32 -6.64 -6.74
C GLY A 92 -2.78 -7.09 -6.66
N ALA A 93 -3.69 -6.16 -6.39
CA ALA A 93 -5.11 -6.44 -6.53
C ALA A 93 -5.47 -6.69 -7.99
N PHE A 94 -6.55 -7.43 -8.27
CA PHE A 94 -6.94 -7.74 -9.65
C PHE A 94 -7.34 -6.49 -10.47
N TYR A 95 -7.61 -5.36 -9.81
CA TYR A 95 -8.04 -4.10 -10.41
C TYR A 95 -7.00 -2.97 -10.30
N GLY A 96 -5.92 -3.13 -9.52
CA GLY A 96 -4.89 -2.10 -9.40
C GLY A 96 -3.62 -2.53 -8.66
N PRO A 97 -2.49 -1.88 -8.95
CA PRO A 97 -1.25 -2.08 -8.19
C PRO A 97 -1.38 -1.43 -6.82
N LYS A 98 -0.60 -1.93 -5.86
CA LYS A 98 -0.65 -1.47 -4.48
C LYS A 98 0.72 -1.33 -3.83
N ILE A 99 0.76 -0.50 -2.79
CA ILE A 99 1.86 -0.42 -1.83
C ILE A 99 1.32 -0.91 -0.49
N ASP A 100 1.89 -1.96 0.05
CA ASP A 100 1.59 -2.47 1.37
C ASP A 100 2.60 -1.90 2.38
N PHE A 101 2.10 -1.44 3.51
CA PHE A 101 2.88 -0.97 4.64
C PHE A 101 2.94 -2.08 5.68
N VAL A 102 4.12 -2.63 5.83
CA VAL A 102 4.36 -3.77 6.70
C VAL A 102 5.07 -3.31 7.97
N LEU A 103 4.47 -3.59 9.11
CA LEU A 103 5.05 -3.30 10.41
C LEU A 103 5.78 -4.54 10.93
N ARG A 104 7.02 -4.35 11.37
CA ARG A 104 7.79 -5.41 12.01
C ARG A 104 7.66 -5.33 13.51
N TYR A 105 7.11 -6.37 14.11
CA TYR A 105 6.95 -6.47 15.54
C TYR A 105 8.17 -7.10 16.22
N THR A 106 8.29 -6.91 17.56
CA THR A 106 9.44 -7.31 18.39
C THR A 106 9.85 -8.78 18.27
N ILE A 107 8.97 -9.68 17.84
CA ILE A 107 9.24 -11.11 17.61
C ILE A 107 9.53 -11.44 16.13
N ALA A 108 10.05 -10.49 15.37
CA ALA A 108 10.45 -10.62 13.97
C ALA A 108 9.32 -11.16 13.04
N ARG A 109 8.06 -10.87 13.36
CA ARG A 109 6.92 -11.12 12.47
C ARG A 109 6.55 -9.85 11.74
N ASP A 110 6.34 -9.99 10.45
CA ASP A 110 5.91 -8.92 9.57
C ASP A 110 4.38 -8.95 9.43
N TRP A 111 3.75 -7.79 9.62
CA TRP A 111 2.30 -7.64 9.54
C TRP A 111 1.95 -6.53 8.58
N GLN A 112 1.20 -6.88 7.54
CA GLN A 112 0.60 -5.91 6.65
C GLN A 112 -0.52 -5.18 7.40
N CYS A 113 -0.36 -3.87 7.59
CA CYS A 113 -1.31 -3.05 8.33
C CYS A 113 -1.99 -2.00 7.46
N GLY A 114 -1.25 -1.32 6.59
CA GLY A 114 -1.79 -0.32 5.69
C GLY A 114 -1.62 -0.73 4.24
N THR A 115 -2.50 -0.23 3.38
CA THR A 115 -2.40 -0.42 1.94
C THR A 115 -2.78 0.87 1.23
N LEU A 116 -1.95 1.28 0.28
CA LEU A 116 -2.26 2.33 -0.69
C LEU A 116 -2.44 1.68 -2.05
N LEU A 117 -3.62 1.84 -2.64
CA LEU A 117 -3.99 1.21 -3.88
C LEU A 117 -4.40 2.26 -4.91
N VAL A 118 -3.97 2.10 -6.15
CA VAL A 118 -4.39 2.94 -7.27
C VAL A 118 -5.34 2.15 -8.16
N ASP A 119 -6.57 2.62 -8.26
CA ASP A 119 -7.60 2.04 -9.11
C ASP A 119 -7.94 2.99 -10.25
N LEU A 120 -7.76 2.53 -11.48
CA LEU A 120 -8.12 3.25 -12.70
C LEU A 120 -9.19 2.51 -13.53
N ASN A 121 -9.72 1.40 -13.00
CA ASN A 121 -10.58 0.49 -13.73
C ASN A 121 -12.02 0.44 -13.22
N LEU A 122 -12.23 0.60 -11.91
CA LEU A 122 -13.52 0.39 -11.26
C LEU A 122 -14.28 1.67 -10.82
N PRO A 123 -13.64 2.85 -10.74
CA PRO A 123 -14.37 4.06 -10.36
C PRO A 123 -15.41 4.47 -11.39
#